data_e742833b8de16568e0e6567956414393
#
_entry.id   e742833b8de16568e0e6567956414393
#
_cell.length_a   1.000
_cell.length_b   1.000
_cell.length_c   1.000
_cell.angle_alpha   90.00
_cell.angle_beta   90.00
_cell.angle_gamma   90.00
#
_symmetry.space_group_name_H-M   'P 1'
#
loop_
_entity.id
_entity.type
_entity.pdbx_description
1 polymer ?
#
loop_
_entity_poly.entity_id
_entity_poly.type
_entity_poly.pdbx_seq_one_letter_code
_entity_poly.pdbx_strand_id
1 'polypeptide(L)'
;MSNASLLFLSTQLPYPPKSGGTMKSWKYVEDLSKRYQLGLACLLKDEDEFYLAEFEKKIKLTQFIHQKLEVNRNPINLIKSYFGFPCLNVFRNFSKSFQEKVKQIANEYDLIVVDHYEMFQYIPKNYKGKVVMHTHNAE
;
A
#
# COMPACT_ATOMS: atom_id res chain seq x y z
N MET A 1 -16.70 15.66 16.48
CA MET A 1 -16.01 15.84 15.18
C MET A 1 -15.79 14.48 14.55
N SER A 2 -16.20 14.28 13.29
CA SER A 2 -15.80 13.12 12.55
C SER A 2 -14.31 13.24 12.23
N ASN A 3 -13.52 12.30 12.68
CA ASN A 3 -12.13 12.23 12.25
C ASN A 3 -12.10 11.94 10.75
N ALA A 4 -11.30 12.69 10.01
CA ALA A 4 -11.11 12.44 8.58
C ALA A 4 -10.67 10.99 8.34
N SER A 5 -11.10 10.42 7.23
CA SER A 5 -10.79 9.06 6.83
C SER A 5 -9.56 9.04 5.92
N LEU A 6 -8.64 8.10 6.17
CA LEU A 6 -7.38 7.99 5.45
C LEU A 6 -7.12 6.54 5.04
N LEU A 7 -6.79 6.33 3.77
CA LEU A 7 -6.31 5.05 3.26
C LEU A 7 -4.79 5.12 3.03
N PHE A 8 -4.06 4.21 3.67
CA PHE A 8 -2.61 4.08 3.50
C PHE A 8 -2.29 2.92 2.56
N LEU A 9 -1.59 3.21 1.47
CA LEU A 9 -1.17 2.21 0.48
C LEU A 9 0.31 1.91 0.66
N SER A 10 0.66 0.64 0.89
CA SER A 10 2.05 0.20 1.10
C SER A 10 2.44 -0.97 0.22
N THR A 11 3.71 -0.99 -0.21
CA THR A 11 4.29 -2.09 -1.01
C THR A 11 4.50 -3.39 -0.24
N GLN A 12 4.40 -3.33 1.09
CA GLN A 12 4.58 -4.48 1.99
C GLN A 12 3.86 -4.23 3.30
N LEU A 13 3.69 -5.28 4.09
CA LEU A 13 3.21 -5.13 5.46
C LEU A 13 4.23 -4.28 6.26
N PRO A 14 3.81 -3.18 6.90
CA PRO A 14 4.74 -2.31 7.64
C PRO A 14 5.22 -2.91 8.97
N TYR A 15 4.83 -4.13 9.29
CA TYR A 15 5.15 -4.82 10.55
C TYR A 15 5.72 -6.23 10.26
N PRO A 16 6.71 -6.70 11.04
CA PRO A 16 7.47 -5.99 12.08
C PRO A 16 8.46 -4.97 11.50
N PRO A 17 8.79 -3.91 12.24
CA PRO A 17 9.69 -2.86 11.79
C PRO A 17 11.16 -3.30 11.83
N LYS A 18 11.58 -4.12 10.87
CA LYS A 18 12.93 -4.72 10.80
C LYS A 18 13.94 -3.92 9.96
N SER A 19 13.46 -3.09 9.05
CA SER A 19 14.29 -2.29 8.14
C SER A 19 13.97 -0.80 8.27
N GLY A 20 14.85 0.07 7.77
CA GLY A 20 14.60 1.50 7.78
C GLY A 20 13.28 1.90 7.13
N GLY A 21 12.94 1.26 6.00
CA GLY A 21 11.66 1.47 5.32
C GLY A 21 10.46 1.02 6.15
N THR A 22 10.48 -0.21 6.66
CA THR A 22 9.37 -0.72 7.49
C THR A 22 9.24 0.01 8.82
N MET A 23 10.35 0.49 9.41
CA MET A 23 10.33 1.31 10.61
C MET A 23 9.61 2.64 10.38
N LYS A 24 9.89 3.31 9.26
CA LYS A 24 9.19 4.56 8.89
C LYS A 24 7.72 4.29 8.62
N SER A 25 7.39 3.33 7.77
CA SER A 25 6.01 3.00 7.43
C SER A 25 5.19 2.60 8.67
N TRP A 26 5.76 1.78 9.55
CA TRP A 26 5.12 1.41 10.82
C TRP A 26 4.83 2.62 11.70
N LYS A 27 5.81 3.52 11.87
CA LYS A 27 5.64 4.73 12.65
C LYS A 27 4.53 5.63 12.11
N TYR A 28 4.46 5.80 10.79
CA TYR A 28 3.36 6.54 10.16
C TYR A 28 2.00 5.88 10.40
N VAL A 29 1.89 4.59 10.16
CA VAL A 29 0.64 3.85 10.35
C VAL A 29 0.19 3.93 11.81
N GLU A 30 1.10 3.77 12.76
CA GLU A 30 0.83 3.89 14.19
C GLU A 30 0.35 5.29 14.58
N ASP A 31 1.03 6.34 14.12
CA ASP A 31 0.67 7.73 14.44
C ASP A 31 -0.62 8.18 13.73
N LEU A 32 -0.82 7.77 12.48
CA LEU A 32 -2.03 8.09 11.72
C LEU A 32 -3.26 7.39 12.28
N SER A 33 -3.14 6.17 12.78
CA SER A 33 -4.25 5.44 13.39
C SER A 33 -4.83 6.10 14.64
N LYS A 34 -4.02 6.91 15.32
CA LYS A 34 -4.44 7.68 16.51
C LYS A 34 -5.24 8.95 16.16
N ARG A 35 -5.10 9.44 14.92
CA ARG A 35 -5.64 10.74 14.49
C ARG A 35 -6.73 10.63 13.44
N TYR A 36 -6.74 9.56 12.67
CA TYR A 36 -7.64 9.35 11.54
C TYR A 36 -8.38 8.02 11.65
N GLN A 37 -9.50 7.93 10.96
CA GLN A 37 -10.11 6.65 10.66
C GLN A 37 -9.26 5.98 9.57
N LEU A 38 -8.30 5.14 10.00
CA LEU A 38 -7.27 4.59 9.13
C LEU A 38 -7.69 3.26 8.51
N GLY A 39 -7.67 3.19 7.18
CA GLY A 39 -7.62 1.96 6.41
C GLY A 39 -6.21 1.68 5.92
N LEU A 40 -5.82 0.43 5.81
CA LEU A 40 -4.56 0.00 5.23
C LEU A 40 -4.82 -0.97 4.08
N ALA A 41 -4.19 -0.71 2.95
CA ALA A 41 -4.09 -1.64 1.85
C ALA A 41 -2.63 -1.87 1.49
N CYS A 42 -2.16 -3.10 1.59
CA CYS A 42 -0.77 -3.44 1.32
C CYS A 42 -0.61 -4.70 0.49
N LEU A 43 0.47 -4.75 -0.27
CA LEU A 43 0.95 -5.99 -0.86
C LEU A 43 1.70 -6.78 0.21
N LEU A 44 1.77 -8.10 0.04
CA LEU A 44 2.49 -8.97 0.96
C LEU A 44 3.68 -9.60 0.25
N LYS A 45 4.81 -9.59 0.95
CA LYS A 45 5.96 -10.43 0.65
C LYS A 45 5.80 -11.80 1.32
N ASP A 46 6.61 -12.79 0.94
CA ASP A 46 6.48 -14.16 1.42
C ASP A 46 6.46 -14.28 2.95
N GLU A 47 7.27 -13.48 3.65
CA GLU A 47 7.36 -13.50 5.12
C GLU A 47 6.23 -12.75 5.81
N ASP A 48 5.54 -11.86 5.12
CA ASP A 48 4.56 -10.95 5.74
C ASP A 48 3.33 -11.72 6.28
N GLU A 49 2.97 -12.82 5.64
CA GLU A 49 1.82 -13.66 6.06
C GLU A 49 1.94 -14.15 7.50
N PHE A 50 3.16 -14.42 7.97
CA PHE A 50 3.40 -14.88 9.35
C PHE A 50 3.06 -13.82 10.40
N TYR A 51 3.05 -12.55 10.02
CA TYR A 51 2.86 -11.43 10.94
C TYR A 51 1.49 -10.79 10.88
N LEU A 52 0.60 -11.22 9.98
CA LEU A 52 -0.73 -10.63 9.80
C LEU A 52 -1.55 -10.62 11.09
N ALA A 53 -1.65 -11.78 11.76
CA ALA A 53 -2.44 -11.91 12.99
C ALA A 53 -1.88 -11.04 14.13
N GLU A 54 -0.55 -10.93 14.24
CA GLU A 54 0.09 -10.09 15.25
C GLU A 54 -0.12 -8.60 14.93
N PHE A 55 0.02 -8.22 13.66
CA PHE A 55 -0.21 -6.86 13.19
C PHE A 55 -1.64 -6.38 13.50
N GLU A 56 -2.65 -7.19 13.19
CA GLU A 56 -4.06 -6.85 13.46
C GLU A 56 -4.36 -6.64 14.95
N LYS A 57 -3.64 -7.31 15.83
CA LYS A 57 -3.77 -7.12 17.28
C LYS A 57 -3.14 -5.81 17.78
N LYS A 58 -2.15 -5.28 17.06
CA LYS A 58 -1.39 -4.10 17.48
C LYS A 58 -2.02 -2.79 17.06
N ILE A 59 -2.88 -2.80 16.04
CA ILE A 59 -3.43 -1.59 15.47
C ILE A 59 -4.89 -1.75 15.11
N LYS A 60 -5.67 -0.70 15.39
CA LYS A 60 -7.09 -0.67 15.02
C LYS A 60 -7.24 0.03 13.67
N LEU A 61 -7.69 -0.72 12.67
CA LEU A 61 -7.96 -0.23 11.33
C LEU A 61 -9.46 -0.27 11.03
N THR A 62 -9.95 0.68 10.22
CA THR A 62 -11.34 0.64 9.72
C THR A 62 -11.52 -0.44 8.67
N GLN A 63 -10.51 -0.61 7.82
CA GLN A 63 -10.42 -1.68 6.81
C GLN A 63 -8.98 -2.12 6.68
N PHE A 64 -8.78 -3.41 6.45
CA PHE A 64 -7.48 -3.97 6.14
C PHE A 64 -7.57 -4.85 4.90
N ILE A 65 -6.91 -4.42 3.84
CA ILE A 65 -6.83 -5.13 2.56
C ILE A 65 -5.38 -5.51 2.30
N HIS A 66 -5.16 -6.76 1.99
CA HIS A 66 -3.85 -7.25 1.59
C HIS A 66 -3.94 -8.23 0.43
N GLN A 67 -2.87 -8.33 -0.33
CA GLN A 67 -2.76 -9.23 -1.46
C GLN A 67 -1.32 -9.69 -1.61
N LYS A 68 -1.10 -11.00 -1.69
CA LYS A 68 0.21 -11.55 -1.99
C LYS A 68 0.59 -11.25 -3.44
N LEU A 69 1.83 -10.82 -3.64
CA LEU A 69 2.39 -10.63 -4.97
C LEU A 69 2.82 -11.97 -5.59
N GLU A 70 2.34 -12.23 -6.80
CA GLU A 70 2.66 -13.46 -7.56
C GLU A 70 3.56 -13.20 -8.77
N VAL A 71 4.16 -12.01 -8.88
CA VAL A 71 4.97 -11.66 -10.05
C VAL A 71 6.37 -12.26 -9.94
N ASN A 72 6.60 -13.33 -10.68
CA ASN A 72 7.92 -13.96 -10.80
C ASN A 72 8.88 -13.12 -11.66
N ARG A 73 10.15 -13.08 -11.24
CA ARG A 73 11.25 -12.49 -12.01
C ARG A 73 11.65 -13.42 -13.15
N ASN A 74 11.05 -13.26 -14.32
CA ASN A 74 11.46 -13.99 -15.51
C ASN A 74 11.65 -13.03 -16.70
N PRO A 75 12.38 -13.45 -17.79
CA PRO A 75 12.62 -12.61 -18.96
C PRO A 75 11.36 -12.12 -19.66
N ILE A 76 10.29 -12.91 -19.65
CA ILE A 76 9.00 -12.57 -20.27
C ILE A 76 8.34 -11.42 -19.53
N ASN A 77 8.38 -11.44 -18.19
CA ASN A 77 7.86 -10.36 -17.37
C ASN A 77 8.67 -9.05 -17.53
N LEU A 78 9.97 -9.17 -17.75
CA LEU A 78 10.83 -8.02 -18.05
C LEU A 78 10.42 -7.33 -19.36
N ILE A 79 10.15 -8.12 -20.42
CA ILE A 79 9.69 -7.60 -21.71
C ILE A 79 8.29 -6.98 -21.58
N LYS A 80 7.37 -7.60 -20.87
CA LYS A 80 6.04 -7.05 -20.60
C LYS A 80 6.10 -5.73 -19.85
N SER A 81 7.03 -5.58 -18.90
CA SER A 81 7.19 -4.33 -18.15
C SER A 81 7.60 -3.17 -19.05
N TYR A 82 8.42 -3.43 -20.05
CA TYR A 82 8.87 -2.42 -20.99
C TYR A 82 7.75 -1.79 -21.82
N PHE A 83 6.75 -2.61 -22.20
CA PHE A 83 5.65 -2.17 -23.06
C PHE A 83 4.41 -1.64 -22.31
N GLY A 84 4.23 -1.96 -21.06
CA GLY A 84 2.98 -1.70 -20.34
C GLY A 84 3.09 -0.83 -19.08
N PHE A 85 4.30 -0.59 -18.58
CA PHE A 85 4.50 0.08 -17.29
C PHE A 85 5.63 1.13 -17.37
N PRO A 86 5.54 2.20 -16.54
CA PRO A 86 6.56 3.25 -16.51
C PRO A 86 7.97 2.74 -16.15
N CYS A 87 8.04 1.74 -15.30
CA CYS A 87 9.31 1.10 -14.93
C CYS A 87 9.09 -0.29 -14.34
N LEU A 88 10.20 -1.03 -14.21
CA LEU A 88 10.19 -2.40 -13.72
C LEU A 88 9.66 -2.52 -12.27
N ASN A 89 9.94 -1.55 -11.42
CA ASN A 89 9.47 -1.58 -10.03
C ASN A 89 7.95 -1.44 -9.95
N VAL A 90 7.37 -0.57 -10.75
CA VAL A 90 5.90 -0.43 -10.85
C VAL A 90 5.28 -1.75 -11.31
N PHE A 91 5.85 -2.36 -12.37
CA PHE A 91 5.39 -3.66 -12.85
C PHE A 91 5.47 -4.77 -11.80
N ARG A 92 6.58 -4.87 -11.07
CA ARG A 92 6.78 -5.90 -10.03
C ARG A 92 5.82 -5.79 -8.87
N ASN A 93 5.31 -4.60 -8.61
CA ASN A 93 4.34 -4.32 -7.56
C ASN A 93 2.89 -4.27 -8.10
N PHE A 94 2.64 -4.74 -9.32
CA PHE A 94 1.31 -4.76 -9.89
C PHE A 94 0.55 -6.05 -9.57
N SER A 95 -0.67 -5.90 -9.06
CA SER A 95 -1.65 -6.97 -8.88
C SER A 95 -3.02 -6.47 -9.31
N LYS A 96 -3.62 -7.12 -10.30
CA LYS A 96 -4.96 -6.77 -10.77
C LYS A 96 -6.01 -6.96 -9.67
N SER A 97 -5.92 -8.04 -8.91
CA SER A 97 -6.81 -8.31 -7.79
C SER A 97 -6.73 -7.22 -6.72
N PHE A 98 -5.52 -6.77 -6.38
CA PHE A 98 -5.32 -5.67 -5.45
C PHE A 98 -5.87 -4.35 -5.99
N GLN A 99 -5.66 -4.07 -7.27
CA GLN A 99 -6.20 -2.88 -7.93
C GLN A 99 -7.73 -2.81 -7.83
N GLU A 100 -8.42 -3.92 -8.08
CA GLU A 100 -9.89 -3.98 -7.96
C GLU A 100 -10.36 -3.77 -6.52
N LYS A 101 -9.67 -4.37 -5.55
CA LYS A 101 -9.99 -4.18 -4.12
C LYS A 101 -9.84 -2.71 -3.71
N VAL A 102 -8.73 -2.07 -4.07
CA VAL A 102 -8.50 -0.65 -3.77
C VAL A 102 -9.53 0.25 -4.45
N LYS A 103 -9.84 -0.03 -5.71
CA LYS A 103 -10.85 0.72 -6.47
C LYS A 103 -12.22 0.71 -5.81
N GLN A 104 -12.61 -0.39 -5.20
CA GLN A 104 -13.91 -0.52 -4.53
C GLN A 104 -14.03 0.39 -3.31
N ILE A 105 -12.94 0.62 -2.57
CA ILE A 105 -12.97 1.33 -1.30
C ILE A 105 -12.39 2.75 -1.35
N ALA A 106 -11.62 3.10 -2.37
CA ALA A 106 -10.86 4.35 -2.42
C ALA A 106 -11.72 5.60 -2.17
N ASN A 107 -12.92 5.65 -2.75
CA ASN A 107 -13.81 6.80 -2.61
C ASN A 107 -14.52 6.89 -1.24
N GLU A 108 -14.34 5.92 -0.37
CA GLU A 108 -14.81 6.00 1.03
C GLU A 108 -13.86 6.83 1.91
N TYR A 109 -12.68 7.19 1.39
CA TYR A 109 -11.65 7.92 2.12
C TYR A 109 -11.46 9.34 1.59
N ASP A 110 -11.26 10.28 2.51
CA ASP A 110 -10.99 11.70 2.21
C ASP A 110 -9.57 11.92 1.69
N LEU A 111 -8.65 11.05 2.11
CA LEU A 111 -7.22 11.13 1.83
C LEU A 111 -6.63 9.76 1.54
N ILE A 112 -5.80 9.67 0.52
CA ILE A 112 -4.94 8.50 0.27
C ILE A 112 -3.48 8.90 0.48
N VAL A 113 -2.78 8.18 1.35
CA VAL A 113 -1.32 8.27 1.50
C VAL A 113 -0.68 7.11 0.74
N VAL A 114 0.17 7.46 -0.21
CA VAL A 114 0.94 6.51 -1.01
C VAL A 114 2.33 6.36 -0.41
N ASP A 115 2.60 5.19 0.14
CA ASP A 115 3.92 4.84 0.66
C ASP A 115 4.72 4.12 -0.43
N HIS A 116 5.69 4.79 -1.00
CA HIS A 116 6.38 4.46 -2.23
C HIS A 116 5.60 4.75 -3.53
N TYR A 117 6.32 5.29 -4.51
CA TYR A 117 5.74 5.74 -5.80
C TYR A 117 5.08 4.59 -6.58
N GLU A 118 5.51 3.36 -6.42
CA GLU A 118 4.93 2.19 -7.09
C GLU A 118 3.45 1.99 -6.75
N MET A 119 3.03 2.41 -5.58
CA MET A 119 1.64 2.28 -5.14
C MET A 119 0.72 3.32 -5.77
N PHE A 120 1.26 4.37 -6.37
CA PHE A 120 0.47 5.39 -7.08
C PHE A 120 -0.36 4.80 -8.22
N GLN A 121 0.09 3.69 -8.84
CA GLN A 121 -0.65 2.98 -9.88
C GLN A 121 -2.03 2.47 -9.44
N TYR A 122 -2.27 2.34 -8.14
CA TYR A 122 -3.54 1.86 -7.58
C TYR A 122 -4.56 2.98 -7.30
N ILE A 123 -4.19 4.24 -7.44
CA ILE A 123 -5.13 5.35 -7.29
C ILE A 123 -6.12 5.31 -8.46
N PRO A 124 -7.44 5.16 -8.19
CA PRO A 124 -8.42 5.18 -9.26
C PRO A 124 -8.46 6.55 -9.97
N LYS A 125 -8.64 6.54 -11.29
CA LYS A 125 -8.74 7.79 -12.09
C LYS A 125 -9.91 8.69 -11.66
N ASN A 126 -10.95 8.10 -11.09
CA ASN A 126 -12.14 8.81 -10.60
C ASN A 126 -12.07 9.14 -9.09
N TYR A 127 -10.94 8.95 -8.44
CA TYR A 127 -10.78 9.31 -7.04
C TYR A 127 -10.85 10.83 -6.88
N LYS A 128 -11.69 11.28 -5.95
CA LYS A 128 -12.00 12.70 -5.72
C LYS A 128 -11.30 13.31 -4.50
N GLY A 129 -10.72 12.48 -3.66
CA GLY A 129 -10.03 12.92 -2.45
C GLY A 129 -8.62 13.44 -2.73
N LYS A 130 -7.91 13.76 -1.67
CA LYS A 130 -6.51 14.20 -1.73
C LYS A 130 -5.56 13.01 -1.76
N VAL A 131 -4.44 13.17 -2.47
CA VAL A 131 -3.37 12.17 -2.51
C VAL A 131 -2.09 12.80 -1.99
N VAL A 132 -1.45 12.13 -1.04
CA VAL A 132 -0.14 12.50 -0.51
C VAL A 132 0.82 11.36 -0.78
N MET A 133 1.95 11.66 -1.41
CA MET A 133 3.00 10.68 -1.62
C MET A 133 4.08 10.83 -0.55
N HIS A 134 4.40 9.73 0.11
CA HIS A 134 5.52 9.62 1.02
C HIS A 134 6.64 8.86 0.32
N THR A 135 7.77 9.52 0.10
CA THR A 135 8.96 8.92 -0.50
C THR A 135 9.99 8.60 0.56
N HIS A 136 10.60 7.42 0.47
CA HIS A 136 11.62 7.00 1.43
C HIS A 136 13.03 7.51 1.08
N ASN A 137 13.25 7.79 -0.20
CA ASN A 137 14.49 8.35 -0.73
C ASN A 137 14.16 9.54 -1.63
N ALA A 138 15.14 10.38 -1.91
CA ALA A 138 15.02 11.38 -2.98
C ALA A 138 15.09 10.64 -4.33
N GLU A 139 13.93 10.34 -4.89
CA GLU A 139 13.78 9.67 -6.17
C GLU A 139 13.38 10.68 -7.25
#